data_cd4dcad8ac94fbaf31799c1c1c36b0aa
#
_entry.id   cd4dcad8ac94fbaf31799c1c1c36b0aa
#
_cell.length_a   1.000
_cell.length_b   1.000
_cell.length_c   1.000
_cell.angle_alpha   90.00
_cell.angle_beta   90.00
_cell.angle_gamma   90.00
#
_symmetry.space_group_name_H-M   'P 1'
#
loop_
_entity.id
_entity.type
_entity.pdbx_description
1 polymer ?
#
loop_
_entity_poly.entity_id
_entity_poly.type
_entity_poly.pdbx_seq_one_letter_code
_entity_poly.pdbx_strand_id
1 'polypeptide(L)'
;AVVVMDADLQHPPELILEFVRKWRAGYDLVYAYREGVKPRVGYRLINTLMKIHVPAEAADFRLMARPMVNAFRRMPEHARFIRGMMSWLGFRQIGVGYSDRHRFAGERAFTIRQTAQMALNAVLAFSNIPLRMASLAGLLTIFCGGCYAVLIFYRYFFGDAGKIQPGWTALIMTVLILGGVQLVCLGIIAEYIGRIFEEVKQRPLYVIRELIGRPRDDIDGE
;
A
#
# COMPACT_ATOMS: atom_id res chain seq x y z
N ALA A 1 -5.26 -18.02 -21.05
CA ALA A 1 -4.35 -17.15 -20.32
C ALA A 1 -4.34 -15.74 -20.95
N VAL A 2 -3.87 -14.74 -20.20
CA VAL A 2 -3.71 -13.35 -20.67
C VAL A 2 -2.28 -12.94 -20.36
N VAL A 3 -1.63 -12.29 -21.33
CA VAL A 3 -0.29 -11.71 -21.14
C VAL A 3 -0.45 -10.18 -21.09
N VAL A 4 0.15 -9.56 -20.07
CA VAL A 4 0.24 -8.11 -19.91
C VAL A 4 1.69 -7.71 -20.09
N MET A 5 1.95 -6.72 -20.93
CA MET A 5 3.30 -6.23 -21.25
C MET A 5 3.25 -4.72 -21.51
N ASP A 6 4.25 -3.98 -21.03
CA ASP A 6 4.37 -2.56 -21.34
C ASP A 6 4.80 -2.37 -22.81
N ALA A 7 4.33 -1.28 -23.43
CA ALA A 7 4.58 -0.98 -24.84
C ALA A 7 5.89 -0.17 -25.08
N ASP A 8 6.74 -0.04 -24.07
CA ASP A 8 7.99 0.76 -24.12
C ASP A 8 9.22 -0.01 -24.67
N LEU A 9 9.00 -1.24 -25.16
CA LEU A 9 10.03 -2.14 -25.72
C LEU A 9 11.15 -2.56 -24.75
N GLN A 10 10.98 -2.32 -23.45
CA GLN A 10 11.96 -2.78 -22.44
C GLN A 10 11.83 -4.27 -22.14
N HIS A 11 10.67 -4.84 -22.33
CA HIS A 11 10.39 -6.24 -22.07
C HIS A 11 10.65 -7.09 -23.31
N PRO A 12 11.52 -8.13 -23.22
CA PRO A 12 11.75 -9.03 -24.34
C PRO A 12 10.54 -9.93 -24.60
N PRO A 13 9.87 -9.83 -25.76
CA PRO A 13 8.68 -10.63 -26.06
C PRO A 13 8.97 -12.13 -26.14
N GLU A 14 10.20 -12.52 -26.32
CA GLU A 14 10.66 -13.92 -26.36
C GLU A 14 10.37 -14.68 -25.06
N LEU A 15 10.30 -13.96 -23.92
CA LEU A 15 9.93 -14.53 -22.61
C LEU A 15 8.51 -15.09 -22.57
N ILE A 16 7.63 -14.67 -23.49
CA ILE A 16 6.26 -15.19 -23.56
C ILE A 16 6.26 -16.69 -23.76
N LEU A 17 7.21 -17.22 -24.53
CA LEU A 17 7.33 -18.68 -24.73
C LEU A 17 7.67 -19.41 -23.43
N GLU A 18 8.53 -18.82 -22.61
CA GLU A 18 8.87 -19.38 -21.30
C GLU A 18 7.70 -19.25 -20.33
N PHE A 19 6.99 -18.14 -20.34
CA PHE A 19 5.76 -17.96 -19.55
C PHE A 19 4.74 -19.04 -19.87
N VAL A 20 4.52 -19.34 -21.15
CA VAL A 20 3.61 -20.40 -21.58
C VAL A 20 4.08 -21.78 -21.10
N ARG A 21 5.39 -22.06 -21.12
CA ARG A 21 5.93 -23.32 -20.57
C ARG A 21 5.65 -23.47 -19.07
N LYS A 22 5.88 -22.40 -18.29
CA LYS A 22 5.62 -22.40 -16.84
C LYS A 22 4.12 -22.49 -16.55
N TRP A 23 3.28 -21.79 -17.29
CA TRP A 23 1.84 -21.90 -17.18
C TRP A 23 1.33 -23.33 -17.46
N ARG A 24 1.85 -23.98 -18.51
CA ARG A 24 1.54 -25.40 -18.80
C ARG A 24 2.03 -26.35 -17.71
N ALA A 25 3.06 -25.98 -16.98
CA ALA A 25 3.54 -26.71 -15.81
C ALA A 25 2.68 -26.51 -14.54
N GLY A 26 1.56 -25.78 -14.65
CA GLY A 26 0.56 -25.60 -13.58
C GLY A 26 0.77 -24.35 -12.71
N TYR A 27 1.49 -23.34 -13.18
CA TYR A 27 1.55 -22.04 -12.52
C TYR A 27 0.44 -21.13 -13.04
N ASP A 28 -0.23 -20.41 -12.13
CA ASP A 28 -1.35 -19.53 -12.47
C ASP A 28 -0.88 -18.11 -12.81
N LEU A 29 0.23 -17.68 -12.19
CA LEU A 29 0.89 -16.40 -12.46
C LEU A 29 2.36 -16.62 -12.77
N VAL A 30 2.79 -16.17 -13.94
CA VAL A 30 4.21 -16.12 -14.31
C VAL A 30 4.56 -14.66 -14.54
N TYR A 31 5.49 -14.12 -13.76
CA TYR A 31 5.91 -12.73 -13.87
C TYR A 31 7.40 -12.61 -14.20
N ALA A 32 7.76 -11.59 -14.97
CA ALA A 32 9.16 -11.26 -15.22
C ALA A 32 9.75 -10.51 -14.02
N TYR A 33 11.02 -10.76 -13.70
CA TYR A 33 11.78 -9.93 -12.77
C TYR A 33 13.16 -9.58 -13.34
N ARG A 34 13.66 -8.40 -12.98
CA ARG A 34 14.97 -7.93 -13.44
C ARG A 34 16.09 -8.61 -12.66
N GLU A 35 17.00 -9.26 -13.34
CA GLU A 35 18.19 -9.85 -12.74
C GLU A 35 19.20 -8.76 -12.33
N GLY A 36 19.88 -8.98 -11.20
CA GLY A 36 20.93 -8.08 -10.71
C GLY A 36 20.46 -6.80 -10.01
N VAL A 37 19.16 -6.55 -9.91
CA VAL A 37 18.62 -5.39 -9.19
C VAL A 37 18.41 -5.73 -7.73
N LYS A 38 19.13 -5.05 -6.83
CA LYS A 38 18.90 -5.21 -5.38
C LYS A 38 17.56 -4.58 -4.99
N PRO A 39 16.74 -5.27 -4.17
CA PRO A 39 15.47 -4.71 -3.69
C PRO A 39 15.72 -3.38 -2.98
N ARG A 40 15.01 -2.34 -3.38
CA ARG A 40 15.08 -1.02 -2.72
C ARG A 40 14.61 -1.16 -1.29
N VAL A 41 15.25 -0.43 -0.37
CA VAL A 41 14.93 -0.42 1.08
C VAL A 41 13.43 -0.20 1.32
N GLY A 42 12.78 0.64 0.50
CA GLY A 42 11.33 0.87 0.55
C GLY A 42 10.49 -0.40 0.35
N TYR A 43 10.89 -1.32 -0.54
CA TYR A 43 10.16 -2.59 -0.72
C TYR A 43 10.31 -3.55 0.46
N ARG A 44 11.47 -3.56 1.12
CA ARG A 44 11.64 -4.35 2.36
C ARG A 44 10.71 -3.81 3.46
N LEU A 45 10.65 -2.50 3.61
CA LEU A 45 9.74 -1.85 4.56
C LEU A 45 8.27 -2.16 4.22
N ILE A 46 7.88 -2.03 2.96
CA ILE A 46 6.54 -2.37 2.49
C ILE A 46 6.21 -3.83 2.80
N ASN A 47 7.07 -4.78 2.45
CA ASN A 47 6.84 -6.20 2.72
C ASN A 47 6.79 -6.54 4.23
N THR A 48 7.53 -5.80 5.08
CA THR A 48 7.44 -5.96 6.54
C THR A 48 6.13 -5.40 7.09
N LEU A 49 5.65 -4.29 6.54
CA LEU A 49 4.42 -3.62 6.96
C LEU A 49 3.16 -4.27 6.36
N MET A 50 3.28 -4.91 5.21
CA MET A 50 2.19 -5.62 4.55
C MET A 50 2.22 -7.11 4.95
N LYS A 51 1.05 -7.68 5.21
CA LYS A 51 0.92 -9.13 5.45
C LYS A 51 1.10 -9.99 4.19
N ILE A 52 1.49 -9.37 3.08
CA ILE A 52 1.58 -9.98 1.77
C ILE A 52 3.01 -9.83 1.27
N HIS A 53 3.60 -10.91 0.78
CA HIS A 53 4.92 -10.86 0.16
C HIS A 53 4.81 -10.41 -1.30
N VAL A 54 5.17 -9.15 -1.57
CA VAL A 54 5.23 -8.60 -2.93
C VAL A 54 6.66 -8.70 -3.44
N PRO A 55 6.94 -9.46 -4.52
CA PRO A 55 8.27 -9.51 -5.10
C PRO A 55 8.72 -8.12 -5.55
N ALA A 56 9.82 -7.63 -4.98
CA ALA A 56 10.30 -6.26 -5.19
C ALA A 56 10.73 -5.98 -6.64
N GLU A 57 11.21 -7.02 -7.32
CA GLU A 57 11.77 -6.95 -8.66
C GLU A 57 10.77 -7.32 -9.76
N ALA A 58 9.53 -7.72 -9.38
CA ALA A 58 8.50 -8.09 -10.34
C ALA A 58 8.18 -6.91 -11.28
N ALA A 59 8.34 -7.15 -12.57
CA ALA A 59 7.87 -6.24 -13.61
C ALA A 59 6.35 -6.39 -13.82
N ASP A 60 5.76 -5.42 -14.54
CA ASP A 60 4.36 -5.52 -14.93
C ASP A 60 4.15 -6.45 -16.15
N PHE A 61 5.24 -7.02 -16.67
CA PHE A 61 5.23 -8.07 -17.67
C PHE A 61 4.93 -9.42 -17.03
N ARG A 62 3.74 -9.97 -17.33
CA ARG A 62 3.25 -11.20 -16.69
C ARG A 62 2.24 -11.95 -17.56
N LEU A 63 2.15 -13.27 -17.33
CA LEU A 63 1.08 -14.13 -17.84
C LEU A 63 0.19 -14.56 -16.68
N MET A 64 -1.11 -14.43 -16.86
CA MET A 64 -2.15 -14.81 -15.89
C MET A 64 -3.03 -15.89 -16.47
N ALA A 65 -3.27 -16.96 -15.72
CA ALA A 65 -4.25 -17.98 -16.05
C ALA A 65 -5.69 -17.42 -15.98
N ARG A 66 -6.61 -18.00 -16.72
CA ARG A 66 -8.01 -17.51 -16.78
C ARG A 66 -8.71 -17.47 -15.41
N PRO A 67 -8.57 -18.48 -14.54
CA PRO A 67 -9.14 -18.41 -13.18
C PRO A 67 -8.65 -17.20 -12.39
N MET A 68 -7.35 -16.88 -12.48
CA MET A 68 -6.78 -15.71 -11.81
C MET A 68 -7.32 -14.40 -12.37
N VAL A 69 -7.45 -14.27 -13.70
CA VAL A 69 -8.05 -13.09 -14.35
C VAL A 69 -9.50 -12.91 -13.88
N ASN A 70 -10.27 -13.99 -13.81
CA ASN A 70 -11.65 -13.94 -13.36
C ASN A 70 -11.77 -13.53 -11.88
N ALA A 71 -10.87 -14.03 -11.02
CA ALA A 71 -10.79 -13.61 -9.62
C ALA A 71 -10.43 -12.12 -9.50
N PHE A 72 -9.44 -11.66 -10.28
CA PHE A 72 -9.01 -10.26 -10.29
C PHE A 72 -10.12 -9.30 -10.77
N ARG A 73 -10.89 -9.69 -11.78
CA ARG A 73 -12.04 -8.89 -12.27
C ARG A 73 -13.13 -8.69 -11.22
N ARG A 74 -13.24 -9.59 -10.23
CA ARG A 74 -14.20 -9.49 -9.12
C ARG A 74 -13.73 -8.58 -7.98
N MET A 75 -12.53 -8.03 -8.07
CA MET A 75 -11.99 -7.09 -7.09
C MET A 75 -12.31 -5.67 -7.54
N PRO A 76 -13.32 -5.01 -6.93
CA PRO A 76 -13.83 -3.71 -7.40
C PRO A 76 -13.00 -2.52 -6.89
N GLU A 77 -11.86 -2.77 -6.26
CA GLU A 77 -11.03 -1.75 -5.62
C GLU A 77 -10.67 -0.60 -6.56
N HIS A 78 -10.87 0.65 -6.10
CA HIS A 78 -10.51 1.86 -6.83
C HIS A 78 -9.02 2.17 -6.71
N ALA A 79 -8.47 2.02 -5.50
CA ALA A 79 -7.05 2.21 -5.23
C ALA A 79 -6.24 0.95 -5.56
N ARG A 80 -6.04 0.66 -6.86
CA ARG A 80 -5.43 -0.58 -7.32
C ARG A 80 -3.91 -0.58 -7.17
N PHE A 81 -3.39 -1.32 -6.21
CA PHE A 81 -1.99 -1.73 -6.18
C PHE A 81 -1.88 -3.15 -6.77
N ILE A 82 -1.82 -3.23 -8.10
CA ILE A 82 -1.94 -4.48 -8.87
C ILE A 82 -0.98 -5.57 -8.37
N ARG A 83 0.27 -5.24 -8.07
CA ARG A 83 1.27 -6.22 -7.58
C ARG A 83 0.87 -6.82 -6.23
N GLY A 84 0.34 -6.01 -5.32
CA GLY A 84 -0.18 -6.46 -4.03
C GLY A 84 -1.42 -7.33 -4.18
N MET A 85 -2.37 -6.92 -5.02
CA MET A 85 -3.59 -7.68 -5.30
C MET A 85 -3.27 -9.06 -5.89
N MET A 86 -2.33 -9.14 -6.84
CA MET A 86 -1.89 -10.41 -7.42
C MET A 86 -1.27 -11.35 -6.39
N SER A 87 -0.43 -10.81 -5.49
CA SER A 87 0.14 -11.59 -4.39
C SER A 87 -0.91 -12.04 -3.38
N TRP A 88 -1.92 -11.19 -3.13
CA TRP A 88 -3.02 -11.46 -2.19
C TRP A 88 -3.93 -12.61 -2.66
N LEU A 89 -4.13 -12.76 -3.96
CA LEU A 89 -4.97 -13.82 -4.54
C LEU A 89 -4.47 -15.25 -4.24
N GLY A 90 -3.20 -15.43 -3.83
CA GLY A 90 -2.68 -16.69 -3.33
C GLY A 90 -2.54 -17.82 -4.36
N PHE A 91 -2.67 -17.54 -5.65
CA PHE A 91 -2.44 -18.50 -6.73
C PHE A 91 -0.97 -18.93 -6.82
N ARG A 92 -0.70 -20.06 -7.50
CA ARG A 92 0.68 -20.55 -7.70
C ARG A 92 1.44 -19.60 -8.62
N GLN A 93 2.48 -18.96 -8.07
CA GLN A 93 3.25 -17.93 -8.75
C GLN A 93 4.70 -18.37 -8.98
N ILE A 94 5.28 -17.94 -10.09
CA ILE A 94 6.71 -18.14 -10.37
C ILE A 94 7.26 -16.92 -11.11
N GLY A 95 8.49 -16.53 -10.75
CA GLY A 95 9.24 -15.49 -11.45
C GLY A 95 10.14 -16.07 -12.55
N VAL A 96 10.31 -15.32 -13.63
CA VAL A 96 11.27 -15.59 -14.71
C VAL A 96 12.21 -14.39 -14.82
N GLY A 97 13.51 -14.64 -14.67
CA GLY A 97 14.52 -13.60 -14.73
C GLY A 97 14.73 -13.11 -16.15
N TYR A 98 14.98 -11.81 -16.32
CA TYR A 98 15.42 -11.25 -17.60
C TYR A 98 16.44 -10.13 -17.40
N SER A 99 17.32 -9.97 -18.39
CA SER A 99 18.22 -8.83 -18.46
C SER A 99 17.51 -7.66 -19.14
N ASP A 100 17.58 -6.50 -18.49
CA ASP A 100 16.93 -5.27 -18.97
C ASP A 100 17.53 -4.82 -20.31
N ARG A 101 16.69 -4.54 -21.29
CA ARG A 101 17.12 -3.87 -22.52
C ARG A 101 17.08 -2.36 -22.30
N HIS A 102 18.04 -1.63 -22.86
CA HIS A 102 18.03 -0.17 -22.78
C HIS A 102 16.71 0.39 -23.33
N ARG A 103 16.14 1.33 -22.59
CA ARG A 103 14.93 2.04 -23.01
C ARG A 103 15.17 2.70 -24.37
N PHE A 104 14.33 2.40 -25.34
CA PHE A 104 14.48 2.94 -26.71
C PHE A 104 14.21 4.45 -26.75
N ALA A 105 13.29 4.97 -25.90
CA ALA A 105 12.98 6.40 -25.80
C ALA A 105 12.33 6.73 -24.43
N GLY A 106 12.55 7.95 -23.95
CA GLY A 106 11.87 8.52 -22.77
C GLY A 106 12.74 8.62 -21.51
N GLU A 107 12.44 9.62 -20.68
CA GLU A 107 13.08 9.85 -19.39
C GLU A 107 12.35 9.09 -18.25
N ARG A 108 12.99 9.03 -17.06
CA ARG A 108 12.35 8.43 -15.87
C ARG A 108 11.09 9.22 -15.49
N ALA A 109 9.94 8.58 -15.63
CA ALA A 109 8.64 9.21 -15.43
C ALA A 109 8.32 9.56 -13.95
N PHE A 110 9.03 9.00 -12.96
CA PHE A 110 8.67 9.16 -11.55
C PHE A 110 9.67 9.97 -10.74
N THR A 111 9.16 11.06 -10.18
CA THR A 111 9.87 11.87 -9.17
C THR A 111 9.91 11.13 -7.83
N ILE A 112 10.91 11.44 -6.97
CA ILE A 112 11.03 10.87 -5.60
C ILE A 112 9.73 11.06 -4.81
N ARG A 113 9.08 12.23 -4.92
CA ARG A 113 7.81 12.54 -4.27
C ARG A 113 6.68 11.60 -4.72
N GLN A 114 6.56 11.34 -6.02
CA GLN A 114 5.56 10.41 -6.57
C GLN A 114 5.80 8.97 -6.10
N THR A 115 7.07 8.55 -6.05
CA THR A 115 7.45 7.23 -5.53
C THR A 115 7.10 7.09 -4.04
N ALA A 116 7.37 8.12 -3.23
CA ALA A 116 7.01 8.13 -1.81
C ALA A 116 5.50 8.10 -1.58
N GLN A 117 4.75 8.88 -2.36
CA GLN A 117 3.28 8.89 -2.30
C GLN A 117 2.67 7.54 -2.72
N MET A 118 3.23 6.90 -3.76
CA MET A 118 2.82 5.56 -4.19
C MET A 118 3.09 4.52 -3.09
N ALA A 119 4.26 4.59 -2.43
CA ALA A 119 4.61 3.71 -1.32
C ALA A 119 3.68 3.91 -0.11
N LEU A 120 3.38 5.16 0.24
CA LEU A 120 2.43 5.49 1.32
C LEU A 120 1.03 4.94 1.00
N ASN A 121 0.56 5.14 -0.24
CA ASN A 121 -0.72 4.61 -0.69
C ASN A 121 -0.78 3.09 -0.60
N ALA A 122 0.30 2.39 -0.98
CA ALA A 122 0.38 0.93 -0.86
C ALA A 122 0.32 0.47 0.61
N VAL A 123 1.05 1.13 1.52
CA VAL A 123 1.03 0.81 2.95
C VAL A 123 -0.36 1.02 3.53
N LEU A 124 -1.02 2.16 3.23
CA LEU A 124 -2.36 2.46 3.74
C LEU A 124 -3.44 1.54 3.16
N ALA A 125 -3.27 1.05 1.92
CA ALA A 125 -4.22 0.12 1.29
C ALA A 125 -4.14 -1.30 1.87
N PHE A 126 -2.93 -1.77 2.24
CA PHE A 126 -2.70 -3.17 2.62
C PHE A 126 -2.25 -3.37 4.07
N SER A 127 -2.16 -2.30 4.88
CA SER A 127 -1.67 -2.39 6.25
C SER A 127 -2.48 -1.53 7.21
N ASN A 128 -2.86 -2.13 8.34
CA ASN A 128 -3.48 -1.43 9.47
C ASN A 128 -2.43 -0.94 10.49
N ILE A 129 -1.14 -1.03 10.17
CA ILE A 129 -0.06 -0.66 11.10
C ILE A 129 -0.11 0.83 11.46
N PRO A 130 -0.32 1.78 10.52
CA PRO A 130 -0.42 3.20 10.90
C PRO A 130 -1.53 3.47 11.92
N LEU A 131 -2.67 2.78 11.78
CA LEU A 131 -3.80 2.89 12.72
C LEU A 131 -3.44 2.30 14.10
N ARG A 132 -2.74 1.17 14.13
CA ARG A 132 -2.24 0.55 15.37
C ARG A 132 -1.19 1.42 16.06
N MET A 133 -0.32 2.08 15.29
CA MET A 133 0.66 3.02 15.84
C MET A 133 -0.02 4.22 16.49
N ALA A 134 -1.08 4.76 15.89
CA ALA A 134 -1.88 5.82 16.51
C ALA A 134 -2.49 5.37 17.84
N SER A 135 -3.07 4.17 17.90
CA SER A 135 -3.60 3.59 19.14
C SER A 135 -2.55 3.37 20.21
N LEU A 136 -1.37 2.87 19.79
CA LEU A 136 -0.24 2.65 20.70
C LEU A 136 0.32 3.98 21.25
N ALA A 137 0.42 5.01 20.40
CA ALA A 137 0.84 6.36 20.82
C ALA A 137 -0.15 6.94 21.85
N GLY A 138 -1.46 6.79 21.62
CA GLY A 138 -2.48 7.18 22.60
C GLY A 138 -2.34 6.46 23.94
N LEU A 139 -2.14 5.13 23.90
CA LEU A 139 -1.95 4.33 25.13
C LEU A 139 -0.68 4.74 25.88
N LEU A 140 0.41 4.96 25.17
CA LEU A 140 1.69 5.43 25.76
C LEU A 140 1.51 6.80 26.41
N THR A 141 0.77 7.71 25.78
CA THR A 141 0.48 9.04 26.32
C THR A 141 -0.33 8.96 27.62
N ILE A 142 -1.36 8.10 27.65
CA ILE A 142 -2.16 7.85 28.88
C ILE A 142 -1.28 7.29 29.98
N PHE A 143 -0.41 6.33 29.67
CA PHE A 143 0.51 5.72 30.63
C PHE A 143 1.50 6.74 31.21
N CYS A 144 2.15 7.53 30.36
CA CYS A 144 3.08 8.59 30.79
C CYS A 144 2.36 9.65 31.61
N GLY A 145 1.17 10.06 31.20
CA GLY A 145 0.33 11.02 31.94
C GLY A 145 -0.09 10.47 33.31
N GLY A 146 -0.45 9.21 33.38
CA GLY A 146 -0.77 8.52 34.63
C GLY A 146 0.41 8.44 35.60
N CYS A 147 1.61 8.04 35.11
CA CYS A 147 2.84 8.05 35.90
C CYS A 147 3.17 9.44 36.42
N TYR A 148 3.02 10.47 35.59
CA TYR A 148 3.25 11.87 36.00
C TYR A 148 2.24 12.33 37.06
N ALA A 149 0.98 11.98 36.92
CA ALA A 149 -0.05 12.28 37.92
C ALA A 149 0.26 11.63 39.27
N VAL A 150 0.69 10.35 39.27
CA VAL A 150 1.11 9.64 40.49
C VAL A 150 2.32 10.33 41.15
N LEU A 151 3.30 10.78 40.38
CA LEU A 151 4.46 11.51 40.90
C LEU A 151 4.07 12.84 41.54
N ILE A 152 3.14 13.60 40.92
CA ILE A 152 2.61 14.84 41.50
C ILE A 152 1.88 14.55 42.81
N PHE A 153 1.02 13.52 42.81
CA PHE A 153 0.28 13.11 44.00
C PHE A 153 1.22 12.71 45.16
N TYR A 154 2.24 11.91 44.86
CA TYR A 154 3.28 11.53 45.84
C TYR A 154 3.97 12.76 46.42
N ARG A 155 4.42 13.70 45.58
CA ARG A 155 5.07 14.95 46.02
C ARG A 155 4.16 15.84 46.85
N TYR A 156 2.88 15.85 46.55
CA TYR A 156 1.87 16.65 47.31
C TYR A 156 1.68 16.10 48.72
N PHE A 157 1.62 14.79 48.91
CA PHE A 157 1.37 14.17 50.22
C PHE A 157 2.65 13.94 51.07
N PHE A 158 3.78 13.68 50.45
CA PHE A 158 4.99 13.28 51.14
C PHE A 158 6.18 14.25 50.92
N GLY A 159 6.03 15.28 50.12
CA GLY A 159 7.05 16.29 49.84
C GLY A 159 6.76 17.65 50.48
N ASP A 160 7.76 18.56 50.41
CA ASP A 160 7.59 19.95 50.84
C ASP A 160 6.64 20.69 49.89
N ALA A 161 5.40 20.82 50.28
CA ALA A 161 4.32 21.49 49.55
C ALA A 161 4.63 22.96 49.16
N GLY A 162 5.61 23.60 49.85
CA GLY A 162 6.00 25.00 49.61
C GLY A 162 6.89 25.22 48.36
N LYS A 163 7.36 24.18 47.68
CA LYS A 163 8.24 24.27 46.50
C LYS A 163 7.55 23.97 45.16
N ILE A 164 6.23 23.79 45.15
CA ILE A 164 5.48 23.58 43.89
C ILE A 164 5.33 24.95 43.22
N GLN A 165 6.20 25.23 42.26
CA GLN A 165 6.07 26.42 41.42
C GLN A 165 4.74 26.38 40.66
N PRO A 166 4.13 27.53 40.36
CA PRO A 166 2.87 27.60 39.65
C PRO A 166 2.99 26.86 38.34
N GLY A 167 2.29 25.71 38.23
CA GLY A 167 2.41 24.75 37.14
C GLY A 167 1.73 25.19 35.81
N TRP A 168 1.50 26.49 35.62
CA TRP A 168 0.84 27.04 34.43
C TRP A 168 1.51 26.63 33.13
N THR A 169 2.83 26.78 33.05
CA THR A 169 3.62 26.42 31.86
C THR A 169 3.56 24.92 31.61
N ALA A 170 3.68 24.10 32.66
CA ALA A 170 3.59 22.64 32.53
C ALA A 170 2.19 22.20 32.06
N LEU A 171 1.14 22.85 32.55
CA LEU A 171 -0.24 22.57 32.14
C LEU A 171 -0.45 22.90 30.65
N ILE A 172 -0.02 24.09 30.20
CA ILE A 172 -0.13 24.47 28.78
C ILE A 172 0.65 23.49 27.90
N MET A 173 1.89 23.16 28.26
CA MET A 173 2.70 22.22 27.48
C MET A 173 2.06 20.84 27.42
N THR A 174 1.52 20.35 28.52
CA THR A 174 0.81 19.07 28.56
C THR A 174 -0.42 19.08 27.64
N VAL A 175 -1.24 20.14 27.69
CA VAL A 175 -2.42 20.27 26.84
C VAL A 175 -2.06 20.35 25.38
N LEU A 176 -0.99 21.10 25.03
CA LEU A 176 -0.53 21.23 23.63
C LEU A 176 0.02 19.88 23.10
N ILE A 177 0.80 19.15 23.90
CA ILE A 177 1.34 17.84 23.50
C ILE A 177 0.19 16.84 23.33
N LEU A 178 -0.71 16.73 24.31
CA LEU A 178 -1.85 15.84 24.22
C LEU A 178 -2.77 16.18 23.04
N GLY A 179 -3.09 17.46 22.86
CA GLY A 179 -3.89 17.94 21.73
C GLY A 179 -3.21 17.64 20.38
N GLY A 180 -1.89 17.85 20.31
CA GLY A 180 -1.10 17.55 19.10
C GLY A 180 -1.14 16.05 18.75
N VAL A 181 -0.89 15.17 19.71
CA VAL A 181 -0.98 13.71 19.53
C VAL A 181 -2.39 13.30 19.10
N GLN A 182 -3.41 13.86 19.74
CA GLN A 182 -4.81 13.58 19.41
C GLN A 182 -5.15 13.99 17.97
N LEU A 183 -4.72 15.17 17.52
CA LEU A 183 -4.92 15.63 16.14
C LEU A 183 -4.24 14.73 15.12
N VAL A 184 -3.02 14.25 15.40
CA VAL A 184 -2.32 13.29 14.53
C VAL A 184 -3.10 11.96 14.44
N CYS A 185 -3.58 11.44 15.56
CA CYS A 185 -4.39 10.22 15.57
C CYS A 185 -5.70 10.38 14.77
N LEU A 186 -6.39 11.51 14.94
CA LEU A 186 -7.58 11.83 14.17
C LEU A 186 -7.28 11.97 12.68
N GLY A 187 -6.14 12.58 12.31
CA GLY A 187 -5.70 12.69 10.93
C GLY A 187 -5.47 11.32 10.27
N ILE A 188 -4.86 10.37 10.98
CA ILE A 188 -4.69 9.00 10.49
C ILE A 188 -6.05 8.31 10.29
N ILE A 189 -6.96 8.44 11.24
CA ILE A 189 -8.31 7.89 11.15
C ILE A 189 -9.07 8.50 9.95
N ALA A 190 -8.99 9.81 9.78
CA ALA A 190 -9.62 10.53 8.67
C ALA A 190 -9.13 10.02 7.30
N GLU A 191 -7.83 9.71 7.16
CA GLU A 191 -7.28 9.13 5.93
C GLU A 191 -7.90 7.76 5.60
N TYR A 192 -8.08 6.89 6.60
CA TYR A 192 -8.75 5.59 6.41
C TYR A 192 -10.24 5.75 6.09
N ILE A 193 -10.93 6.66 6.77
CA ILE A 193 -12.34 6.95 6.48
C ILE A 193 -12.48 7.51 5.06
N GLY A 194 -11.60 8.40 4.63
CA GLY A 194 -11.58 8.93 3.27
C GLY A 194 -11.46 7.82 2.21
N ARG A 195 -10.58 6.84 2.42
CA ARG A 195 -10.44 5.67 1.54
C ARG A 195 -11.69 4.80 1.51
N ILE A 196 -12.26 4.48 2.68
CA ILE A 196 -13.53 3.73 2.77
C ILE A 196 -14.63 4.48 2.03
N PHE A 197 -14.72 5.80 2.18
CA PHE A 197 -15.70 6.63 1.51
C PHE A 197 -15.59 6.57 -0.03
N GLU A 198 -14.36 6.61 -0.58
CA GLU A 198 -14.16 6.46 -2.03
C GLU A 198 -14.53 5.05 -2.51
N GLU A 199 -14.21 3.99 -1.75
CA GLU A 199 -14.60 2.62 -2.09
C GLU A 199 -16.12 2.41 -2.03
N VAL A 200 -16.80 2.96 -1.02
CA VAL A 200 -18.25 2.82 -0.84
C VAL A 200 -19.05 3.53 -1.92
N LYS A 201 -18.52 4.62 -2.49
CA LYS A 201 -19.18 5.33 -3.60
C LYS A 201 -19.35 4.48 -4.85
N GLN A 202 -18.51 3.47 -5.09
CA GLN A 202 -18.54 2.57 -6.24
C GLN A 202 -18.72 3.29 -7.59
N ARG A 203 -18.16 4.50 -7.73
CA ARG A 203 -18.21 5.25 -8.98
C ARG A 203 -17.39 4.52 -10.04
N PRO A 204 -17.87 4.36 -11.28
CA PRO A 204 -17.11 3.68 -12.32
C PRO A 204 -15.79 4.43 -12.58
N LEU A 205 -14.70 3.69 -12.78
CA LEU A 205 -13.37 4.25 -13.07
C LEU A 205 -13.32 5.01 -14.39
N TYR A 206 -14.24 4.69 -15.31
CA TYR A 206 -14.38 5.34 -16.62
C TYR A 206 -15.82 5.25 -17.09
N VAL A 207 -16.19 6.18 -17.94
CA VAL A 207 -17.48 6.17 -18.65
C VAL A 207 -17.21 6.00 -20.13
N ILE A 208 -17.82 4.99 -20.73
CA ILE A 208 -17.68 4.71 -22.17
C ILE A 208 -18.56 5.71 -22.91
N ARG A 209 -17.96 6.55 -23.75
CA ARG A 209 -18.68 7.50 -24.60
C ARG A 209 -19.25 6.79 -25.85
N GLU A 210 -18.43 5.95 -26.47
CA GLU A 210 -18.76 5.31 -27.74
C GLU A 210 -17.98 4.01 -27.89
N LEU A 211 -18.63 2.96 -28.37
CA LEU A 211 -18.01 1.69 -28.73
C LEU A 211 -17.96 1.56 -30.24
N ILE A 212 -16.76 1.59 -30.82
CA ILE A 212 -16.55 1.41 -32.25
C ILE A 212 -16.38 -0.09 -32.51
N GLY A 213 -17.21 -0.64 -33.42
CA GLY A 213 -17.10 -2.02 -33.92
C GLY A 213 -17.78 -3.11 -33.09
N ARG A 214 -18.55 -2.78 -32.04
CA ARG A 214 -19.46 -3.73 -31.37
C ARG A 214 -20.90 -3.25 -31.40
N PRO A 215 -21.87 -4.14 -31.63
CA PRO A 215 -23.29 -3.82 -31.45
C PRO A 215 -23.56 -3.44 -29.98
N ARG A 216 -24.47 -2.49 -29.76
CA ARG A 216 -24.80 -1.92 -28.44
C ARG A 216 -25.44 -2.94 -27.48
N ASP A 217 -26.00 -4.00 -28.03
CA ASP A 217 -26.81 -5.01 -27.32
C ASP A 217 -25.99 -5.99 -26.46
N ASP A 218 -24.64 -5.99 -26.60
CA ASP A 218 -23.74 -6.85 -25.79
C ASP A 218 -23.28 -6.20 -24.47
N ILE A 219 -23.78 -5.02 -24.10
CA ILE A 219 -23.25 -4.24 -22.95
C ILE A 219 -24.06 -4.47 -21.68
N ASP A 220 -25.34 -4.79 -21.81
CA ASP A 220 -26.28 -4.90 -20.68
C ASP A 220 -26.35 -6.32 -20.08
N GLY A 221 -25.48 -7.23 -20.52
CA GLY A 221 -25.48 -8.66 -20.14
C GLY A 221 -24.27 -9.15 -19.33
N GLU A 222 -23.34 -8.26 -18.82
CA GLU A 222 -22.22 -8.71 -17.97
C GLU A 222 -22.19 -8.03 -16.58
#